data_2be17012982ea3e0edea1d1f3f0440dd
#
_entry.id   2be17012982ea3e0edea1d1f3f0440dd
#
_cell.length_a   1.000
_cell.length_b   1.000
_cell.length_c   1.000
_cell.angle_alpha   90.00
_cell.angle_beta   90.00
_cell.angle_gamma   90.00
#
_symmetry.space_group_name_H-M   'P 1'
#
loop_
_entity.id
_entity.type
_entity.pdbx_description
1 polymer ?
#
loop_
_entity_poly.entity_id
_entity_poly.type
_entity_poly.pdbx_seq_one_letter_code
_entity_poly.pdbx_strand_id
1 'polypeptide(L)'
;SHRLNSFRFIWERLIIFICNFFSKKNLFQVSIANTGTDLSKHPLVQQADVIHLHWVNQGFLSLSDIKKLVNTGKPIVWTMHDLWPATAICHYPGECEKYISNCYQCPMLKRNPFFDLAASVFKEKGKIGLSKITFVGCSRWIMEEAKKGNWLRTACFTSIPNPIDVTAFKRMEKQVARKRFGLPEDKFLLLFAAAKLSDTRKGAIFLIEACEKLKEKYQD
;
A
#
# COMPACT_ATOMS: atom_id res chain seq x y z
N SER A 1 -17.28 -13.06 -9.34
CA SER A 1 -17.69 -12.16 -10.44
C SER A 1 -17.32 -10.72 -10.07
N HIS A 2 -17.05 -9.88 -11.06
CA HIS A 2 -16.69 -8.46 -10.86
C HIS A 2 -17.73 -7.69 -10.03
N ARG A 3 -19.03 -7.94 -10.27
CA ARG A 3 -20.15 -7.31 -9.52
C ARG A 3 -20.10 -7.64 -8.02
N LEU A 4 -19.77 -8.86 -7.65
CA LEU A 4 -19.67 -9.27 -6.25
C LEU A 4 -18.52 -8.55 -5.53
N ASN A 5 -17.36 -8.41 -6.19
CA ASN A 5 -16.23 -7.67 -5.62
C ASN A 5 -16.54 -6.17 -5.46
N SER A 6 -17.27 -5.58 -6.43
CA SER A 6 -17.72 -4.18 -6.32
C SER A 6 -18.68 -4.00 -5.14
N PHE A 7 -19.62 -4.92 -4.93
CA PHE A 7 -20.51 -4.89 -3.77
C PHE A 7 -19.74 -5.00 -2.45
N ARG A 8 -18.77 -5.93 -2.34
CA ARG A 8 -17.93 -6.11 -1.15
C ARG A 8 -17.08 -4.86 -0.87
N PHE A 9 -16.55 -4.24 -1.91
CA PHE A 9 -15.82 -2.99 -1.80
C PHE A 9 -16.70 -1.88 -1.23
N ILE A 10 -17.90 -1.70 -1.76
CA ILE A 10 -18.87 -0.71 -1.26
C ILE A 10 -19.23 -1.01 0.19
N TRP A 11 -19.47 -2.28 0.52
CA TRP A 11 -19.77 -2.71 1.89
C TRP A 11 -18.64 -2.36 2.87
N GLU A 12 -17.41 -2.67 2.51
CA GLU A 12 -16.24 -2.31 3.34
C GLU A 12 -16.16 -0.80 3.57
N ARG A 13 -16.36 0.01 2.51
CA ARG A 13 -16.38 1.47 2.61
C ARG A 13 -17.52 1.97 3.50
N LEU A 14 -18.69 1.36 3.41
CA LEU A 14 -19.84 1.71 4.25
C LEU A 14 -19.54 1.46 5.73
N ILE A 15 -18.96 0.31 6.08
CA ILE A 15 -18.58 0.01 7.47
C ILE A 15 -17.55 1.02 7.97
N ILE A 16 -16.51 1.31 7.20
CA ILE A 16 -15.51 2.32 7.58
C ILE A 16 -16.18 3.68 7.77
N PHE A 17 -17.07 4.09 6.86
CA PHE A 17 -17.78 5.35 6.93
C PHE A 17 -18.62 5.49 8.20
N ILE A 18 -19.39 4.45 8.56
CA ILE A 18 -20.18 4.41 9.80
C ILE A 18 -19.25 4.49 11.01
N CYS A 19 -18.23 3.65 11.10
CA CYS A 19 -17.27 3.64 12.20
C CYS A 19 -16.45 4.95 12.31
N ASN A 20 -16.35 5.71 11.22
CA ASN A 20 -15.68 7.01 11.15
C ASN A 20 -16.66 8.19 11.37
N PHE A 21 -17.79 7.96 12.05
CA PHE A 21 -18.84 8.96 12.27
C PHE A 21 -19.27 9.67 10.98
N PHE A 22 -19.62 8.90 9.97
CA PHE A 22 -20.08 9.37 8.66
C PHE A 22 -19.11 10.36 7.98
N SER A 23 -17.82 10.27 8.31
CA SER A 23 -16.78 11.08 7.69
C SER A 23 -16.19 10.37 6.48
N LYS A 24 -16.07 11.10 5.38
CA LYS A 24 -15.37 10.64 4.16
C LYS A 24 -13.84 10.79 4.25
N LYS A 25 -13.32 11.42 5.33
CA LYS A 25 -11.89 11.64 5.51
C LYS A 25 -11.16 10.28 5.55
N ASN A 26 -10.11 10.15 4.77
CA ASN A 26 -9.25 8.97 4.68
C ASN A 26 -9.97 7.65 4.30
N LEU A 27 -11.22 7.71 3.81
CA LEU A 27 -12.04 6.53 3.50
C LEU A 27 -11.35 5.53 2.56
N PHE A 28 -10.50 6.02 1.64
CA PHE A 28 -9.76 5.20 0.67
C PHE A 28 -8.28 4.99 1.04
N GLN A 29 -7.85 5.50 2.20
CA GLN A 29 -6.48 5.32 2.70
C GLN A 29 -6.37 4.19 3.72
N VAL A 30 -7.49 3.56 4.04
CA VAL A 30 -7.60 2.45 5.00
C VAL A 30 -8.38 1.28 4.40
N SER A 31 -8.09 0.06 4.85
CA SER A 31 -8.82 -1.17 4.51
C SER A 31 -8.92 -2.07 5.73
N ILE A 32 -10.09 -2.67 5.93
CA ILE A 32 -10.35 -3.54 7.08
C ILE A 32 -10.46 -5.02 6.69
N ALA A 33 -10.56 -5.30 5.39
CA ALA A 33 -10.64 -6.65 4.83
C ALA A 33 -11.66 -7.54 5.56
N ASN A 34 -12.86 -6.99 5.79
CA ASN A 34 -13.94 -7.67 6.51
C ASN A 34 -14.78 -8.61 5.62
N THR A 35 -14.60 -8.53 4.31
CA THR A 35 -15.25 -9.39 3.32
C THR A 35 -14.27 -9.82 2.24
N GLY A 36 -14.46 -11.02 1.68
CA GLY A 36 -13.59 -11.56 0.64
C GLY A 36 -14.12 -12.83 0.03
N THR A 37 -13.29 -13.50 -0.76
CA THR A 37 -13.56 -14.81 -1.34
C THR A 37 -12.61 -15.83 -0.75
N ASP A 38 -13.14 -16.88 -0.15
CA ASP A 38 -12.34 -18.02 0.29
C ASP A 38 -11.77 -18.78 -0.93
N LEU A 39 -10.49 -18.64 -1.15
CA LEU A 39 -9.76 -19.31 -2.21
C LEU A 39 -9.00 -20.56 -1.71
N SER A 40 -9.01 -20.83 -0.41
CA SER A 40 -8.21 -21.92 0.18
C SER A 40 -8.52 -23.29 -0.42
N LYS A 41 -9.76 -23.51 -0.85
CA LYS A 41 -10.22 -24.76 -1.48
C LYS A 41 -10.27 -24.68 -3.01
N HIS A 42 -9.87 -23.57 -3.61
CA HIS A 42 -9.90 -23.45 -5.07
C HIS A 42 -8.90 -24.42 -5.71
N PRO A 43 -9.25 -25.15 -6.79
CA PRO A 43 -8.38 -26.16 -7.40
C PRO A 43 -6.98 -25.64 -7.75
N LEU A 44 -6.86 -24.43 -8.31
CA LEU A 44 -5.56 -23.81 -8.62
C LEU A 44 -4.72 -23.56 -7.38
N VAL A 45 -5.34 -23.17 -6.25
CA VAL A 45 -4.63 -22.99 -4.98
C VAL A 45 -4.19 -24.32 -4.42
N GLN A 46 -5.03 -25.36 -4.53
CA GLN A 46 -4.69 -26.69 -4.06
C GLN A 46 -3.55 -27.35 -4.86
N GLN A 47 -3.45 -27.05 -6.16
CA GLN A 47 -2.40 -27.56 -7.05
C GLN A 47 -1.13 -26.72 -7.03
N ALA A 48 -1.18 -25.47 -6.54
CA ALA A 48 -0.04 -24.57 -6.52
C ALA A 48 1.05 -25.04 -5.56
N ASP A 49 2.32 -24.94 -5.93
CA ASP A 49 3.47 -25.14 -5.06
C ASP A 49 3.72 -23.93 -4.16
N VAL A 50 3.43 -22.73 -4.66
CA VAL A 50 3.61 -21.46 -3.97
C VAL A 50 2.41 -20.55 -4.25
N ILE A 51 1.94 -19.84 -3.22
CA ILE A 51 0.90 -18.82 -3.34
C ILE A 51 1.58 -17.45 -3.33
N HIS A 52 1.42 -16.67 -4.41
CA HIS A 52 1.97 -15.33 -4.49
C HIS A 52 0.85 -14.28 -4.32
N LEU A 53 0.94 -13.49 -3.26
CA LEU A 53 0.02 -12.41 -2.96
C LEU A 53 0.62 -11.06 -3.34
N HIS A 54 -0.23 -10.18 -3.88
CA HIS A 54 0.06 -8.77 -4.09
C HIS A 54 -0.92 -7.93 -3.26
N TRP A 55 -1.63 -7.02 -3.86
CA TRP A 55 -2.63 -6.23 -3.16
C TRP A 55 -3.98 -6.98 -3.10
N VAL A 56 -4.33 -7.49 -1.93
CA VAL A 56 -5.48 -8.40 -1.72
C VAL A 56 -6.71 -7.74 -1.10
N ASN A 57 -6.68 -6.42 -0.91
CA ASN A 57 -7.71 -5.64 -0.23
C ASN A 57 -8.95 -5.39 -1.11
N GLN A 58 -9.86 -4.57 -0.61
CA GLN A 58 -11.04 -4.07 -1.33
C GLN A 58 -12.00 -5.17 -1.78
N GLY A 59 -12.31 -6.09 -0.88
CA GLY A 59 -13.31 -7.14 -1.11
C GLY A 59 -12.80 -8.37 -1.85
N PHE A 60 -11.48 -8.47 -2.12
CA PHE A 60 -10.89 -9.65 -2.73
C PHE A 60 -10.65 -10.75 -1.70
N LEU A 61 -9.83 -10.52 -0.67
CA LEU A 61 -9.64 -11.42 0.46
C LEU A 61 -10.00 -10.73 1.77
N SER A 62 -10.72 -11.42 2.64
CA SER A 62 -10.89 -11.02 4.04
C SER A 62 -9.72 -11.50 4.89
N LEU A 63 -9.61 -10.96 6.13
CA LEU A 63 -8.63 -11.46 7.11
C LEU A 63 -8.81 -12.95 7.38
N SER A 64 -10.06 -13.40 7.43
CA SER A 64 -10.42 -14.81 7.58
C SER A 64 -9.95 -15.66 6.39
N ASP A 65 -10.08 -15.14 5.16
CA ASP A 65 -9.64 -15.85 3.96
C ASP A 65 -8.12 -15.95 3.89
N ILE A 66 -7.40 -14.87 4.26
CA ILE A 66 -5.93 -14.90 4.37
C ILE A 66 -5.50 -15.95 5.41
N LYS A 67 -6.17 -16.00 6.57
CA LYS A 67 -5.90 -17.03 7.59
C LYS A 67 -6.09 -18.45 7.05
N LYS A 68 -7.15 -18.68 6.27
CA LYS A 68 -7.39 -19.99 5.64
C LYS A 68 -6.29 -20.34 4.63
N LEU A 69 -5.80 -19.38 3.84
CA LEU A 69 -4.66 -19.59 2.95
C LEU A 69 -3.41 -19.96 3.73
N VAL A 70 -3.09 -19.26 4.81
CA VAL A 70 -1.94 -19.60 5.69
C VAL A 70 -2.09 -21.02 6.27
N ASN A 71 -3.30 -21.39 6.65
CA ASN A 71 -3.59 -22.71 7.23
C ASN A 71 -3.53 -23.86 6.19
N THR A 72 -3.43 -23.59 4.88
CA THR A 72 -3.16 -24.65 3.89
C THR A 72 -1.77 -25.27 4.06
N GLY A 73 -0.86 -24.60 4.77
CA GLY A 73 0.54 -25.02 4.94
C GLY A 73 1.41 -24.79 3.71
N LYS A 74 0.85 -24.26 2.62
CA LYS A 74 1.62 -23.94 1.41
C LYS A 74 2.52 -22.72 1.62
N PRO A 75 3.70 -22.68 1.00
CA PRO A 75 4.53 -21.47 1.00
C PRO A 75 3.76 -20.27 0.44
N ILE A 76 3.78 -19.16 1.15
CA ILE A 76 3.16 -17.91 0.72
C ILE A 76 4.23 -16.83 0.59
N VAL A 77 4.28 -16.18 -0.55
CA VAL A 77 5.07 -14.97 -0.81
C VAL A 77 4.10 -13.79 -0.94
N TRP A 78 4.35 -12.69 -0.24
CA TRP A 78 3.52 -11.49 -0.34
C TRP A 78 4.37 -10.29 -0.74
N THR A 79 4.22 -9.84 -1.99
CA THR A 79 4.83 -8.61 -2.47
C THR A 79 4.02 -7.40 -1.98
N MET A 80 4.67 -6.58 -1.17
CA MET A 80 4.08 -5.40 -0.56
C MET A 80 4.24 -4.18 -1.48
N HIS A 81 3.11 -3.58 -1.85
CA HIS A 81 3.04 -2.30 -2.57
C HIS A 81 2.68 -1.13 -1.63
N ASP A 82 2.33 -1.45 -0.40
CA ASP A 82 2.07 -0.54 0.71
C ASP A 82 2.36 -1.24 2.06
N LEU A 83 2.15 -0.54 3.18
CA LEU A 83 2.42 -1.07 4.52
C LEU A 83 1.19 -1.74 5.17
N TRP A 84 0.10 -1.96 4.44
CA TRP A 84 -1.11 -2.55 5.02
C TRP A 84 -0.87 -3.91 5.71
N PRO A 85 -0.02 -4.82 5.23
CA PRO A 85 0.28 -6.06 5.95
C PRO A 85 0.87 -5.84 7.34
N ALA A 86 1.63 -4.75 7.55
CA ALA A 86 2.27 -4.42 8.82
C ALA A 86 1.40 -3.58 9.75
N THR A 87 0.43 -2.84 9.22
CA THR A 87 -0.47 -1.95 9.98
C THR A 87 -1.81 -2.61 10.30
N ALA A 88 -2.64 -2.02 11.15
CA ALA A 88 -4.01 -2.52 11.31
C ALA A 88 -4.85 -2.29 10.06
N ILE A 89 -4.99 -1.03 9.64
CA ILE A 89 -5.94 -0.63 8.59
C ILE A 89 -5.34 0.29 7.53
N CYS A 90 -4.32 1.10 7.85
CA CYS A 90 -3.80 2.11 6.94
C CYS A 90 -2.80 1.52 5.92
N HIS A 91 -2.82 2.09 4.70
CA HIS A 91 -1.87 1.73 3.65
C HIS A 91 -0.52 2.40 3.84
N TYR A 92 -0.53 3.63 4.40
CA TYR A 92 0.68 4.40 4.73
C TYR A 92 0.47 5.07 6.09
N PRO A 93 1.22 4.71 7.12
CA PRO A 93 1.05 5.24 8.47
C PRO A 93 1.52 6.70 8.61
N GLY A 94 2.32 7.23 7.67
CA GLY A 94 3.00 8.51 7.84
C GLY A 94 3.95 8.46 9.05
N GLU A 95 3.82 9.43 9.94
CA GLU A 95 4.62 9.50 11.17
C GLU A 95 4.06 8.64 12.32
N CYS A 96 2.97 7.90 12.08
CA CYS A 96 2.35 7.07 13.11
C CYS A 96 3.11 5.74 13.28
N GLU A 97 3.68 5.52 14.45
CA GLU A 97 4.44 4.32 14.82
C GLU A 97 3.64 3.28 15.61
N LYS A 98 2.34 3.49 15.81
CA LYS A 98 1.50 2.58 16.62
C LYS A 98 1.49 1.13 16.12
N TYR A 99 1.70 0.89 14.83
CA TYR A 99 1.75 -0.46 14.26
C TYR A 99 2.95 -1.29 14.76
N ILE A 100 3.95 -0.64 15.35
CA ILE A 100 5.12 -1.30 15.95
C ILE A 100 4.72 -2.09 17.21
N SER A 101 3.72 -1.60 17.95
CA SER A 101 3.27 -2.20 19.21
C SER A 101 1.79 -2.59 19.17
N ASN A 102 0.91 -1.62 19.04
CA ASN A 102 -0.54 -1.82 19.06
C ASN A 102 -1.26 -0.65 18.38
N CYS A 103 -1.97 -0.92 17.28
CA CYS A 103 -2.80 0.07 16.62
C CYS A 103 -4.09 0.30 17.40
N TYR A 104 -4.20 1.45 18.05
CA TYR A 104 -5.42 1.92 18.70
C TYR A 104 -5.59 3.41 18.47
N GLN A 105 -6.83 3.92 18.54
CA GLN A 105 -7.16 5.33 18.30
C GLN A 105 -6.44 5.86 17.04
N CYS A 106 -6.72 5.21 15.90
CA CYS A 106 -6.03 5.47 14.65
C CYS A 106 -6.19 6.93 14.22
N PRO A 107 -5.10 7.69 13.94
CA PRO A 107 -5.20 9.09 13.53
C PRO A 107 -5.84 9.27 12.15
N MET A 108 -5.97 8.21 11.37
CA MET A 108 -6.65 8.21 10.07
C MET A 108 -8.18 8.26 10.19
N LEU A 109 -8.73 7.90 11.37
CA LEU A 109 -10.16 7.87 11.64
C LEU A 109 -10.52 8.89 12.74
N LYS A 110 -11.79 9.31 12.77
CA LYS A 110 -12.32 10.02 13.91
C LYS A 110 -12.38 9.10 15.13
N ARG A 111 -12.07 9.64 16.29
CA ARG A 111 -12.16 8.90 17.55
C ARG A 111 -13.59 8.48 17.83
N ASN A 112 -13.81 7.18 17.99
CA ASN A 112 -15.10 6.62 18.38
C ASN A 112 -15.00 6.16 19.84
N PRO A 113 -15.82 6.71 20.77
CA PRO A 113 -15.78 6.35 22.18
C PRO A 113 -16.34 4.94 22.45
N PHE A 114 -17.14 4.39 21.54
CA PHE A 114 -17.81 3.09 21.73
C PHE A 114 -17.07 1.93 21.08
N PHE A 115 -16.27 2.20 20.05
CA PHE A 115 -15.61 1.14 19.27
C PHE A 115 -14.35 1.64 18.58
N ASP A 116 -13.25 0.94 18.79
CA ASP A 116 -11.98 1.19 18.11
C ASP A 116 -11.78 0.19 16.97
N LEU A 117 -12.11 0.62 15.75
CA LEU A 117 -12.00 -0.20 14.54
C LEU A 117 -10.55 -0.65 14.29
N ALA A 118 -9.56 0.22 14.50
CA ALA A 118 -8.16 -0.11 14.28
C ALA A 118 -7.67 -1.17 15.28
N ALA A 119 -8.02 -1.02 16.56
CA ALA A 119 -7.65 -2.00 17.59
C ALA A 119 -8.30 -3.37 17.32
N SER A 120 -9.56 -3.38 16.88
CA SER A 120 -10.26 -4.61 16.51
C SER A 120 -9.58 -5.34 15.36
N VAL A 121 -9.29 -4.62 14.26
CA VAL A 121 -8.60 -5.20 13.09
C VAL A 121 -7.18 -5.61 13.43
N PHE A 122 -6.47 -4.85 14.28
CA PHE A 122 -5.13 -5.20 14.76
C PHE A 122 -5.14 -6.56 15.45
N LYS A 123 -6.08 -6.76 16.38
CA LYS A 123 -6.25 -8.02 17.10
C LYS A 123 -6.54 -9.19 16.16
N GLU A 124 -7.40 -8.99 15.15
CA GLU A 124 -7.73 -10.05 14.20
C GLU A 124 -6.55 -10.38 13.28
N LYS A 125 -5.77 -9.39 12.81
CA LYS A 125 -4.54 -9.64 12.04
C LYS A 125 -3.51 -10.45 12.83
N GLY A 126 -3.37 -10.19 14.11
CA GLY A 126 -2.47 -10.96 14.97
C GLY A 126 -2.78 -12.46 15.04
N LYS A 127 -4.02 -12.86 14.70
CA LYS A 127 -4.46 -14.28 14.71
C LYS A 127 -4.23 -15.01 13.37
N ILE A 128 -3.74 -14.31 12.33
CA ILE A 128 -3.61 -14.88 10.98
C ILE A 128 -2.39 -15.79 10.86
N GLY A 129 -1.32 -15.52 11.62
CA GLY A 129 -0.04 -16.22 11.48
C GLY A 129 0.81 -15.61 10.36
N LEU A 130 0.78 -14.30 10.21
CA LEU A 130 1.51 -13.57 9.16
C LEU A 130 3.03 -13.81 9.22
N SER A 131 3.60 -14.16 10.36
CA SER A 131 5.01 -14.53 10.49
C SER A 131 5.44 -15.75 9.68
N LYS A 132 4.48 -16.56 9.20
CA LYS A 132 4.75 -17.73 8.33
C LYS A 132 4.87 -17.35 6.84
N ILE A 133 4.61 -16.10 6.49
CA ILE A 133 4.64 -15.57 5.13
C ILE A 133 6.01 -14.98 4.85
N THR A 134 6.54 -15.19 3.65
CA THR A 134 7.70 -14.48 3.15
C THR A 134 7.25 -13.17 2.51
N PHE A 135 7.70 -12.03 3.04
CA PHE A 135 7.36 -10.72 2.52
C PHE A 135 8.42 -10.19 1.58
N VAL A 136 7.98 -9.66 0.45
CA VAL A 136 8.83 -8.99 -0.54
C VAL A 136 8.50 -7.51 -0.53
N GLY A 137 9.44 -6.65 -0.17
CA GLY A 137 9.31 -5.21 -0.32
C GLY A 137 9.67 -4.79 -1.75
N CYS A 138 8.80 -4.01 -2.43
CA CYS A 138 9.12 -3.43 -3.73
C CYS A 138 10.21 -2.34 -3.65
N SER A 139 10.68 -2.00 -2.44
CA SER A 139 11.87 -1.23 -2.14
C SER A 139 12.44 -1.63 -0.77
N ARG A 140 13.71 -1.30 -0.53
CA ARG A 140 14.33 -1.51 0.79
C ARG A 140 13.58 -0.75 1.88
N TRP A 141 13.13 0.47 1.58
CA TRP A 141 12.39 1.28 2.54
C TRP A 141 11.11 0.58 3.03
N ILE A 142 10.26 0.09 2.13
CA ILE A 142 9.00 -0.56 2.53
C ILE A 142 9.27 -1.86 3.30
N MET A 143 10.33 -2.59 2.95
CA MET A 143 10.75 -3.78 3.66
C MET A 143 11.17 -3.44 5.10
N GLU A 144 12.05 -2.46 5.29
CA GLU A 144 12.52 -2.08 6.63
C GLU A 144 11.41 -1.50 7.51
N GLU A 145 10.50 -0.71 6.91
CA GLU A 145 9.33 -0.22 7.65
C GLU A 145 8.38 -1.36 8.05
N ALA A 146 8.12 -2.31 7.16
CA ALA A 146 7.24 -3.43 7.47
C ALA A 146 7.80 -4.36 8.56
N LYS A 147 9.12 -4.57 8.62
CA LYS A 147 9.80 -5.36 9.67
C LYS A 147 9.54 -4.82 11.08
N LYS A 148 9.29 -3.53 11.23
CA LYS A 148 8.96 -2.93 12.53
C LYS A 148 7.60 -3.36 13.06
N GLY A 149 6.69 -3.82 12.17
CA GLY A 149 5.32 -4.21 12.51
C GLY A 149 5.29 -5.34 13.55
N ASN A 150 4.37 -5.23 14.50
CA ASN A 150 4.29 -6.11 15.68
C ASN A 150 4.34 -7.61 15.36
N TRP A 151 3.48 -8.08 14.44
CA TRP A 151 3.38 -9.50 14.08
C TRP A 151 4.30 -9.93 12.94
N LEU A 152 5.06 -9.01 12.36
CA LEU A 152 5.97 -9.30 11.25
C LEU A 152 7.44 -9.45 11.67
N ARG A 153 7.78 -9.19 12.93
CA ARG A 153 9.17 -9.17 13.43
C ARG A 153 9.93 -10.47 13.20
N THR A 154 9.23 -11.59 13.18
CA THR A 154 9.82 -12.92 12.97
C THR A 154 9.57 -13.47 11.56
N ALA A 155 8.94 -12.71 10.67
CA ALA A 155 8.72 -13.11 9.29
C ALA A 155 10.00 -13.04 8.45
N CYS A 156 10.03 -13.79 7.36
CA CYS A 156 11.10 -13.69 6.37
C CYS A 156 10.84 -12.49 5.45
N PHE A 157 11.92 -11.73 5.16
CA PHE A 157 11.85 -10.56 4.30
C PHE A 157 12.94 -10.55 3.24
N THR A 158 12.59 -10.06 2.06
CA THR A 158 13.54 -9.68 1.01
C THR A 158 13.06 -8.42 0.29
N SER A 159 13.93 -7.77 -0.48
CA SER A 159 13.57 -6.62 -1.30
C SER A 159 13.83 -6.93 -2.75
N ILE A 160 12.79 -6.86 -3.56
CA ILE A 160 12.84 -7.04 -5.02
C ILE A 160 12.12 -5.85 -5.65
N PRO A 161 12.82 -4.96 -6.39
CA PRO A 161 12.20 -3.84 -7.07
C PRO A 161 11.12 -4.30 -8.07
N ASN A 162 10.12 -3.46 -8.31
CA ASN A 162 9.15 -3.73 -9.35
C ASN A 162 9.86 -3.87 -10.71
N PRO A 163 9.51 -4.87 -11.52
CA PRO A 163 10.12 -5.06 -12.83
C PRO A 163 9.75 -3.92 -13.78
N ILE A 164 10.69 -3.56 -14.64
CA ILE A 164 10.48 -2.61 -15.73
C ILE A 164 11.06 -3.21 -17.00
N ASP A 165 10.37 -3.02 -18.12
CA ASP A 165 10.87 -3.41 -19.43
C ASP A 165 11.99 -2.46 -19.89
N VAL A 166 13.22 -2.89 -19.71
CA VAL A 166 14.42 -2.10 -20.06
C VAL A 166 14.63 -1.98 -21.57
N THR A 167 13.91 -2.73 -22.39
CA THR A 167 13.95 -2.61 -23.85
C THR A 167 13.08 -1.46 -24.31
N ALA A 168 11.92 -1.29 -23.68
CA ALA A 168 11.00 -0.18 -23.93
C ALA A 168 11.44 1.10 -23.19
N PHE A 169 11.84 1.00 -21.93
CA PHE A 169 12.26 2.11 -21.06
C PHE A 169 13.79 2.23 -21.02
N LYS A 170 14.36 2.67 -22.11
CA LYS A 170 15.80 2.89 -22.23
C LYS A 170 16.15 4.36 -22.39
N ARG A 171 17.38 4.71 -22.01
CA ARG A 171 17.88 6.06 -22.19
C ARG A 171 17.92 6.43 -23.67
N MET A 172 17.33 7.57 -24.00
CA MET A 172 17.40 8.18 -25.33
C MET A 172 18.45 9.29 -25.30
N GLU A 173 19.09 9.54 -26.43
CA GLU A 173 19.99 10.68 -26.59
C GLU A 173 19.21 11.98 -26.32
N LYS A 174 19.85 12.93 -25.59
CA LYS A 174 19.17 14.13 -25.05
C LYS A 174 18.61 15.02 -26.15
N GLN A 175 19.38 15.28 -27.23
CA GLN A 175 18.94 16.15 -28.31
C GLN A 175 17.78 15.52 -29.10
N VAL A 176 17.85 14.20 -29.34
CA VAL A 176 16.78 13.47 -30.02
C VAL A 176 15.48 13.54 -29.18
N ALA A 177 15.57 13.35 -27.86
CA ALA A 177 14.43 13.45 -26.96
C ALA A 177 13.84 14.86 -26.95
N ARG A 178 14.67 15.90 -26.83
CA ARG A 178 14.21 17.30 -26.84
C ARG A 178 13.49 17.65 -28.14
N LYS A 179 14.07 17.32 -29.27
CA LYS A 179 13.45 17.54 -30.58
C LYS A 179 12.14 16.79 -30.72
N ARG A 180 12.08 15.53 -30.29
CA ARG A 180 10.87 14.70 -30.36
C ARG A 180 9.71 15.26 -29.55
N PHE A 181 9.99 15.85 -28.40
CA PHE A 181 8.97 16.41 -27.50
C PHE A 181 8.80 17.92 -27.59
N GLY A 182 9.46 18.59 -28.55
CA GLY A 182 9.36 20.04 -28.73
C GLY A 182 9.88 20.84 -27.53
N LEU A 183 10.91 20.34 -26.86
CA LEU A 183 11.48 20.96 -25.66
C LEU A 183 12.66 21.88 -26.02
N PRO A 184 12.89 22.98 -25.25
CA PRO A 184 14.05 23.86 -25.47
C PRO A 184 15.37 23.10 -25.40
N GLU A 185 16.27 23.35 -26.35
CA GLU A 185 17.55 22.64 -26.45
C GLU A 185 18.60 23.17 -25.47
N ASP A 186 18.56 24.46 -25.18
CA ASP A 186 19.52 25.23 -24.39
C ASP A 186 19.15 25.40 -22.92
N LYS A 187 17.90 25.08 -22.53
CA LYS A 187 17.42 25.32 -21.15
C LYS A 187 17.62 24.13 -20.23
N PHE A 188 17.76 24.41 -18.94
CA PHE A 188 17.66 23.40 -17.91
C PHE A 188 16.18 23.01 -17.71
N LEU A 189 15.89 21.71 -17.79
CA LEU A 189 14.53 21.19 -17.70
C LEU A 189 14.36 20.38 -16.42
N LEU A 190 13.36 20.71 -15.63
CA LEU A 190 12.90 19.94 -14.49
C LEU A 190 11.60 19.25 -14.85
N LEU A 191 11.56 17.94 -14.70
CA LEU A 191 10.34 17.15 -14.89
C LEU A 191 9.86 16.61 -13.55
N PHE A 192 8.59 16.86 -13.24
CA PHE A 192 7.89 16.21 -12.14
C PHE A 192 6.65 15.49 -12.68
N ALA A 193 6.49 14.23 -12.32
CA ALA A 193 5.35 13.43 -12.75
C ALA A 193 4.74 12.67 -11.56
N ALA A 194 3.42 12.77 -11.41
CA ALA A 194 2.64 12.02 -10.44
C ALA A 194 1.22 11.80 -10.95
N ALA A 195 0.59 10.69 -10.58
CA ALA A 195 -0.80 10.42 -10.95
C ALA A 195 -1.77 11.49 -10.43
N LYS A 196 -1.44 12.11 -9.28
CA LYS A 196 -2.20 13.21 -8.69
C LYS A 196 -1.22 14.20 -8.02
N LEU A 197 -1.12 15.40 -8.57
CA LEU A 197 -0.19 16.44 -8.06
C LEU A 197 -0.56 16.93 -6.67
N SER A 198 -1.85 16.94 -6.31
CA SER A 198 -2.31 17.33 -4.97
C SER A 198 -2.10 16.25 -3.90
N ASP A 199 -1.51 15.10 -4.23
CA ASP A 199 -1.11 14.09 -3.23
C ASP A 199 0.20 14.57 -2.57
N THR A 200 0.11 15.03 -1.33
CA THR A 200 1.24 15.57 -0.55
C THR A 200 2.40 14.57 -0.44
N ARG A 201 2.12 13.27 -0.47
CA ARG A 201 3.13 12.21 -0.44
C ARG A 201 4.02 12.19 -1.68
N LYS A 202 3.58 12.82 -2.78
CA LYS A 202 4.36 12.92 -4.04
C LYS A 202 5.32 14.09 -4.05
N GLY A 203 5.20 15.02 -3.12
CA GLY A 203 6.18 16.07 -2.90
C GLY A 203 6.18 17.22 -3.91
N ALA A 204 5.11 17.41 -4.70
CA ALA A 204 5.04 18.52 -5.66
C ALA A 204 5.27 19.89 -5.00
N ILE A 205 4.77 20.09 -3.78
CA ILE A 205 4.95 21.33 -3.05
C ILE A 205 6.43 21.63 -2.79
N PHE A 206 7.23 20.64 -2.41
CA PHE A 206 8.66 20.82 -2.16
C PHE A 206 9.43 21.21 -3.43
N LEU A 207 9.03 20.68 -4.58
CA LEU A 207 9.62 21.09 -5.85
C LEU A 207 9.28 22.55 -6.19
N ILE A 208 8.02 22.94 -5.99
CA ILE A 208 7.58 24.34 -6.23
C ILE A 208 8.38 25.30 -5.34
N GLU A 209 8.43 25.05 -4.03
CA GLU A 209 9.20 25.86 -3.08
C GLU A 209 10.69 25.92 -3.43
N ALA A 210 11.27 24.81 -3.88
CA ALA A 210 12.66 24.80 -4.32
C ALA A 210 12.88 25.65 -5.59
N CYS A 211 11.95 25.60 -6.56
CA CYS A 211 12.00 26.42 -7.76
C CYS A 211 11.85 27.91 -7.44
N GLU A 212 10.96 28.28 -6.52
CA GLU A 212 10.80 29.67 -6.07
C GLU A 212 12.11 30.21 -5.45
N LYS A 213 12.71 29.43 -4.53
CA LYS A 213 14.02 29.84 -3.93
C LYS A 213 15.13 29.92 -4.95
N LEU A 214 15.15 29.05 -5.97
CA LEU A 214 16.15 29.14 -7.05
C LEU A 214 15.94 30.39 -7.90
N LYS A 215 14.67 30.73 -8.21
CA LYS A 215 14.35 31.96 -8.95
C LYS A 215 14.77 33.24 -8.20
N GLU A 216 14.58 33.27 -6.87
CA GLU A 216 15.04 34.39 -6.03
C GLU A 216 16.58 34.53 -6.03
N LYS A 217 17.30 33.38 -6.03
CA LYS A 217 18.76 33.35 -5.95
C LYS A 217 19.45 33.60 -7.29
N TYR A 218 18.84 33.22 -8.39
CA TYR A 218 19.35 33.32 -9.75
C TYR A 218 18.34 34.13 -10.58
N GLN A 219 18.40 35.45 -10.44
CA GLN A 219 17.53 36.43 -11.11
C GLN A 219 17.90 36.63 -12.60
N ASP A 220 18.06 35.53 -13.38
CA ASP A 220 18.28 35.58 -14.83
C ASP A 220 17.15 34.88 -15.57
#